data_25f1895b942da30a692a520de74c2168
#
_entry.id   25f1895b942da30a692a520de74c2168
#
_cell.length_a   1.000
_cell.length_b   1.000
_cell.length_c   1.000
_cell.angle_alpha   90.00
_cell.angle_beta   90.00
_cell.angle_gamma   90.00
#
_symmetry.space_group_name_H-M   'P 1'
#
loop_
_entity.id
_entity.type
_entity.pdbx_description
1 polymer ?
#
loop_
_entity_poly.entity_id
_entity_poly.type
_entity_poly.pdbx_seq_one_letter_code
_entity_poly.pdbx_strand_id
1 'polypeptide(L)'
;DAKYGWNTRALQHYDVISDPAMYYETHFAALRNYYINSGYTDVEAWQRANQNIFSTAGNGGLGYNIWNIPEGQYLIGQDGKVNPAATIGRVVSWNGEDYLITPDDWEDVGTRTGNRQEYNVSISGATDKSNFFLSAGYLKNEGITYNSDMERFTGRLKADYQAKEWLKVGSNISYARFEHNSLANNGSSTSTGNVWAFANQMAPIYPAYIRNADGSVKVDDNGIGRMDYGEGLNAGMTRPFIYNANPILDNKLNTRNSEGNAVTLNGFADLKLYKGLTFTFNATYNLDETRYTEVLNGF
;
A
#
# COMPACT_ATOMS: atom_id res chain seq x y z
N ASP A 1 22.33 -3.13 21.18
CA ASP A 1 21.34 -4.04 20.62
C ASP A 1 21.07 -3.62 19.18
N ALA A 2 21.11 -4.57 18.26
CA ALA A 2 20.80 -4.36 16.85
C ALA A 2 19.83 -5.46 16.41
N LYS A 3 18.75 -5.07 15.75
CA LYS A 3 17.73 -5.98 15.21
C LYS A 3 17.51 -5.69 13.75
N TYR A 4 17.40 -6.73 12.95
CA TYR A 4 17.07 -6.68 11.56
C TYR A 4 15.97 -7.69 11.27
N GLY A 5 14.99 -7.32 10.46
CA GLY A 5 13.87 -8.19 10.13
C GLY A 5 13.15 -7.77 8.87
N TRP A 6 12.19 -8.58 8.48
CA TRP A 6 11.33 -8.33 7.34
C TRP A 6 9.87 -8.33 7.77
N ASN A 7 9.11 -7.43 7.21
CA ASN A 7 7.66 -7.40 7.34
C ASN A 7 7.05 -8.06 6.11
N THR A 8 6.37 -9.16 6.33
CA THR A 8 5.62 -9.88 5.29
C THR A 8 4.15 -9.99 5.71
N ARG A 9 3.28 -10.27 4.77
CA ARG A 9 1.87 -10.49 5.06
C ARG A 9 1.72 -11.73 5.95
N ALA A 10 1.06 -11.57 7.08
CA ALA A 10 0.81 -12.66 8.04
C ALA A 10 -0.56 -13.33 7.82
N LEU A 11 -1.51 -12.62 7.23
CA LEU A 11 -2.84 -13.14 6.94
C LEU A 11 -2.86 -13.84 5.58
N GLN A 12 -3.60 -14.93 5.50
CA GLN A 12 -3.86 -15.60 4.23
C GLN A 12 -4.66 -14.69 3.30
N HIS A 13 -4.50 -14.90 2.00
CA HIS A 13 -5.35 -14.26 0.99
C HIS A 13 -6.81 -14.68 1.20
N TYR A 14 -7.72 -13.79 0.86
CA TYR A 14 -9.13 -14.16 0.78
C TYR A 14 -9.30 -15.23 -0.30
N ASP A 15 -10.27 -16.13 -0.09
CA ASP A 15 -10.65 -17.12 -1.09
C ASP A 15 -11.48 -16.44 -2.19
N VAL A 16 -10.77 -15.89 -3.18
CA VAL A 16 -11.34 -15.20 -4.33
C VAL A 16 -10.88 -15.88 -5.62
N ILE A 17 -11.64 -15.69 -6.69
CA ILE A 17 -11.24 -16.19 -8.02
C ILE A 17 -10.00 -15.39 -8.46
N SER A 18 -8.85 -16.05 -8.47
CA SER A 18 -7.55 -15.47 -8.91
C SER A 18 -7.15 -15.92 -10.32
N ASP A 19 -7.77 -16.98 -10.85
CA ASP A 19 -7.52 -17.48 -12.20
C ASP A 19 -8.35 -16.70 -13.23
N PRO A 20 -7.72 -16.01 -14.21
CA PRO A 20 -8.42 -15.34 -15.30
C PRO A 20 -9.38 -16.23 -16.09
N ALA A 21 -8.99 -17.48 -16.36
CA ALA A 21 -9.85 -18.40 -17.11
C ALA A 21 -11.13 -18.70 -16.33
N MET A 22 -11.02 -19.06 -15.05
CA MET A 22 -12.17 -19.29 -14.18
C MET A 22 -13.07 -18.06 -14.06
N TYR A 23 -12.49 -16.85 -14.04
CA TYR A 23 -13.26 -15.61 -14.00
C TYR A 23 -14.11 -15.41 -15.23
N TYR A 24 -13.51 -15.60 -16.44
CA TYR A 24 -14.25 -15.52 -17.70
C TYR A 24 -15.31 -16.62 -17.82
N GLU A 25 -15.02 -17.87 -17.42
CA GLU A 25 -15.97 -18.97 -17.41
C GLU A 25 -17.18 -18.68 -16.53
N THR A 26 -16.94 -18.14 -15.32
CA THR A 26 -18.00 -17.78 -14.38
C THR A 26 -18.88 -16.66 -14.92
N HIS A 27 -18.27 -15.62 -15.48
CA HIS A 27 -19.01 -14.50 -16.07
C HIS A 27 -19.79 -14.94 -17.31
N PHE A 28 -19.18 -15.78 -18.16
CA PHE A 28 -19.85 -16.38 -19.31
C PHE A 28 -21.09 -17.18 -18.91
N ALA A 29 -20.99 -18.00 -17.86
CA ALA A 29 -22.13 -18.76 -17.35
C ALA A 29 -23.29 -17.85 -16.92
N ALA A 30 -22.97 -16.72 -16.27
CA ALA A 30 -23.98 -15.72 -15.90
C ALA A 30 -24.64 -15.10 -17.15
N LEU A 31 -23.86 -14.69 -18.16
CA LEU A 31 -24.39 -14.15 -19.42
C LEU A 31 -25.25 -15.17 -20.15
N ARG A 32 -24.78 -16.42 -20.30
CA ARG A 32 -25.54 -17.49 -20.95
C ARG A 32 -26.90 -17.71 -20.25
N ASN A 33 -26.90 -17.81 -18.92
CA ASN A 33 -28.12 -17.97 -18.14
C ASN A 33 -29.06 -16.78 -18.32
N TYR A 34 -28.54 -15.55 -18.38
CA TYR A 34 -29.34 -14.36 -18.66
C TYR A 34 -30.05 -14.48 -20.02
N TYR A 35 -29.36 -14.93 -21.10
CA TYR A 35 -29.95 -15.08 -22.41
C TYR A 35 -30.97 -16.23 -22.45
N ILE A 36 -30.70 -17.36 -21.79
CA ILE A 36 -31.69 -18.45 -21.67
C ILE A 36 -32.97 -17.96 -20.99
N ASN A 37 -32.84 -17.24 -19.88
CA ASN A 37 -33.96 -16.66 -19.14
C ASN A 37 -34.71 -15.58 -19.95
N SER A 38 -34.05 -15.00 -20.95
CA SER A 38 -34.64 -14.03 -21.89
C SER A 38 -35.32 -14.71 -23.09
N GLY A 39 -35.39 -16.05 -23.12
CA GLY A 39 -36.14 -16.81 -24.15
C GLY A 39 -35.30 -17.27 -25.35
N TYR A 40 -33.97 -17.09 -25.33
CA TYR A 40 -33.09 -17.63 -26.37
C TYR A 40 -32.86 -19.12 -26.19
N THR A 41 -32.66 -19.81 -27.33
CA THR A 41 -32.23 -21.21 -27.30
C THR A 41 -30.82 -21.33 -26.69
N ASP A 42 -30.45 -22.53 -26.25
CA ASP A 42 -29.16 -22.77 -25.63
C ASP A 42 -27.97 -22.40 -26.56
N VAL A 43 -28.10 -22.70 -27.84
CA VAL A 43 -27.08 -22.37 -28.85
C VAL A 43 -26.97 -20.85 -29.08
N GLU A 44 -28.13 -20.16 -29.19
CA GLU A 44 -28.17 -18.71 -29.31
C GLU A 44 -27.60 -18.01 -28.08
N ALA A 45 -27.96 -18.48 -26.89
CA ALA A 45 -27.48 -17.99 -25.62
C ALA A 45 -25.94 -18.15 -25.50
N TRP A 46 -25.40 -19.28 -25.90
CA TRP A 46 -23.96 -19.54 -25.94
C TRP A 46 -23.25 -18.58 -26.92
N GLN A 47 -23.77 -18.39 -28.12
CA GLN A 47 -23.20 -17.47 -29.12
C GLN A 47 -23.23 -16.02 -28.61
N ARG A 48 -24.36 -15.56 -28.10
CA ARG A 48 -24.53 -14.19 -27.57
C ARG A 48 -23.64 -13.93 -26.37
N ALA A 49 -23.49 -14.88 -25.46
CA ALA A 49 -22.60 -14.75 -24.33
C ALA A 49 -21.15 -14.58 -24.78
N ASN A 50 -20.67 -15.37 -25.76
CA ASN A 50 -19.32 -15.22 -26.30
C ASN A 50 -19.13 -13.86 -27.04
N GLN A 51 -20.15 -13.38 -27.77
CA GLN A 51 -20.08 -12.09 -28.46
C GLN A 51 -20.01 -10.91 -27.50
N ASN A 52 -20.69 -11.02 -26.34
CA ASN A 52 -20.83 -9.92 -25.42
C ASN A 52 -19.86 -9.95 -24.22
N ILE A 53 -19.12 -11.06 -23.99
CA ILE A 53 -18.22 -11.19 -22.84
C ILE A 53 -17.13 -10.12 -22.80
N PHE A 54 -16.68 -9.61 -23.92
CA PHE A 54 -15.69 -8.54 -24.04
C PHE A 54 -16.29 -7.14 -24.23
N SER A 55 -17.60 -7.05 -24.36
CA SER A 55 -18.30 -5.79 -24.60
C SER A 55 -18.28 -4.88 -23.35
N THR A 56 -18.80 -3.68 -23.51
CA THR A 56 -18.95 -2.73 -22.39
C THR A 56 -20.00 -3.21 -21.38
N ALA A 57 -19.99 -2.58 -20.21
CA ALA A 57 -20.94 -2.83 -19.12
C ALA A 57 -22.41 -2.83 -19.55
N GLY A 58 -22.80 -1.95 -20.48
CA GLY A 58 -24.18 -1.85 -20.99
C GLY A 58 -24.70 -3.14 -21.64
N ASN A 59 -23.83 -3.98 -22.15
CA ASN A 59 -24.16 -5.29 -22.70
C ASN A 59 -23.80 -6.45 -21.74
N GLY A 60 -23.47 -6.15 -20.50
CA GLY A 60 -23.05 -7.13 -19.50
C GLY A 60 -21.63 -7.67 -19.70
N GLY A 61 -20.81 -7.02 -20.52
CA GLY A 61 -19.44 -7.49 -20.80
C GLY A 61 -18.43 -7.04 -19.76
N LEU A 62 -17.23 -7.60 -19.83
CA LEU A 62 -16.09 -7.33 -18.94
C LEU A 62 -15.22 -6.16 -19.39
N GLY A 63 -15.43 -5.64 -20.62
CA GLY A 63 -14.72 -4.49 -21.17
C GLY A 63 -13.29 -4.75 -21.61
N TYR A 64 -12.69 -5.86 -21.20
CA TYR A 64 -11.31 -6.25 -21.53
C TYR A 64 -11.28 -7.61 -22.23
N ASN A 65 -10.44 -7.71 -23.25
CA ASN A 65 -10.07 -8.99 -23.86
C ASN A 65 -8.55 -9.16 -23.75
N ILE A 66 -8.14 -10.06 -22.87
CA ILE A 66 -6.72 -10.40 -22.65
C ILE A 66 -6.25 -11.58 -23.48
N TRP A 67 -7.15 -12.19 -24.28
CA TRP A 67 -6.93 -13.46 -24.95
C TRP A 67 -6.61 -13.30 -26.43
N ASN A 68 -5.60 -14.01 -26.88
CA ASN A 68 -5.41 -14.35 -28.28
C ASN A 68 -6.25 -15.58 -28.58
N ILE A 69 -7.32 -15.41 -29.31
CA ILE A 69 -8.27 -16.48 -29.68
C ILE A 69 -7.97 -16.88 -31.14
N PRO A 70 -7.86 -18.17 -31.46
CA PRO A 70 -7.69 -18.60 -32.86
C PRO A 70 -8.82 -18.08 -33.74
N GLU A 71 -8.47 -17.74 -34.99
CA GLU A 71 -9.42 -17.17 -35.94
C GLU A 71 -10.63 -18.09 -36.17
N GLY A 72 -11.83 -17.49 -36.20
CA GLY A 72 -13.09 -18.22 -36.38
C GLY A 72 -13.56 -19.00 -35.16
N GLN A 73 -12.87 -18.92 -34.00
CA GLN A 73 -13.26 -19.61 -32.77
C GLN A 73 -13.78 -18.62 -31.71
N TYR A 74 -14.53 -19.16 -30.75
CA TYR A 74 -14.94 -18.42 -29.57
C TYR A 74 -13.99 -18.70 -28.41
N LEU A 75 -13.97 -17.78 -27.40
CA LEU A 75 -13.20 -17.97 -26.19
C LEU A 75 -13.74 -19.13 -25.35
N ILE A 76 -15.05 -19.21 -25.18
CA ILE A 76 -15.67 -20.22 -24.34
C ILE A 76 -16.37 -21.27 -25.20
N GLY A 77 -16.00 -22.53 -25.00
CA GLY A 77 -16.61 -23.68 -25.65
C GLY A 77 -18.05 -23.91 -25.19
N GLN A 78 -18.74 -24.85 -25.85
CA GLN A 78 -20.09 -25.27 -25.48
C GLN A 78 -20.13 -25.93 -24.09
N ASP A 79 -19.01 -26.49 -23.67
CA ASP A 79 -18.79 -27.05 -22.33
C ASP A 79 -18.62 -25.99 -21.23
N GLY A 80 -18.62 -24.71 -21.59
CA GLY A 80 -18.45 -23.58 -20.68
C GLY A 80 -17.01 -23.33 -20.23
N LYS A 81 -16.03 -23.98 -20.91
CA LYS A 81 -14.60 -23.85 -20.60
C LYS A 81 -13.88 -22.97 -21.60
N VAL A 82 -12.81 -22.29 -21.11
CA VAL A 82 -11.93 -21.52 -21.98
C VAL A 82 -11.31 -22.44 -23.03
N ASN A 83 -11.28 -21.97 -24.27
CA ASN A 83 -10.65 -22.66 -25.40
C ASN A 83 -9.17 -22.94 -25.09
N PRO A 84 -8.73 -24.20 -25.04
CA PRO A 84 -7.37 -24.57 -24.70
C PRO A 84 -6.30 -24.02 -25.66
N ALA A 85 -6.70 -23.60 -26.86
CA ALA A 85 -5.82 -22.97 -27.84
C ALA A 85 -5.72 -21.44 -27.68
N ALA A 86 -6.55 -20.83 -26.79
CA ALA A 86 -6.45 -19.41 -26.49
C ALA A 86 -5.30 -19.16 -25.50
N THR A 87 -4.58 -18.07 -25.70
CA THR A 87 -3.44 -17.66 -24.84
C THR A 87 -3.62 -16.26 -24.30
N ILE A 88 -3.16 -16.00 -23.08
CA ILE A 88 -3.15 -14.67 -22.47
C ILE A 88 -2.01 -13.82 -23.07
N GLY A 89 -2.18 -12.49 -23.08
CA GLY A 89 -1.19 -11.54 -23.60
C GLY A 89 -1.52 -11.10 -25.02
N ARG A 90 -2.69 -10.49 -25.17
CA ARG A 90 -3.15 -9.99 -26.48
C ARG A 90 -2.52 -8.65 -26.81
N VAL A 91 -1.93 -8.54 -28.02
CA VAL A 91 -1.49 -7.25 -28.57
C VAL A 91 -2.62 -6.60 -29.35
N VAL A 92 -2.88 -5.33 -29.06
CA VAL A 92 -3.95 -4.52 -29.68
C VAL A 92 -3.35 -3.23 -30.23
N SER A 93 -3.58 -2.94 -31.51
CA SER A 93 -3.25 -1.65 -32.11
C SER A 93 -4.40 -0.65 -31.86
N TRP A 94 -4.09 0.48 -31.27
CA TRP A 94 -5.06 1.53 -30.96
C TRP A 94 -4.40 2.91 -31.10
N ASN A 95 -5.05 3.83 -31.82
CA ASN A 95 -4.53 5.17 -32.10
C ASN A 95 -3.09 5.22 -32.63
N GLY A 96 -2.70 4.20 -33.42
CA GLY A 96 -1.38 4.13 -34.05
C GLY A 96 -0.27 3.58 -33.14
N GLU A 97 -0.60 3.10 -31.96
CA GLU A 97 0.32 2.45 -31.02
C GLU A 97 -0.14 1.03 -30.71
N ASP A 98 0.81 0.18 -30.34
CA ASP A 98 0.55 -1.20 -29.95
C ASP A 98 0.59 -1.35 -28.42
N TYR A 99 -0.40 -2.06 -27.89
CA TYR A 99 -0.61 -2.28 -26.46
C TYR A 99 -0.65 -3.77 -26.17
N LEU A 100 0.10 -4.22 -25.18
CA LEU A 100 -0.04 -5.56 -24.62
C LEU A 100 -1.09 -5.54 -23.50
N ILE A 101 -2.16 -6.29 -23.72
CA ILE A 101 -3.23 -6.46 -22.72
C ILE A 101 -2.98 -7.76 -21.98
N THR A 102 -2.48 -7.65 -20.76
CA THR A 102 -2.20 -8.76 -19.85
C THR A 102 -2.58 -8.37 -18.43
N PRO A 103 -3.20 -9.27 -17.66
CA PRO A 103 -3.58 -8.95 -16.29
C PRO A 103 -2.36 -8.83 -15.37
N ASP A 104 -2.55 -8.12 -14.26
CA ASP A 104 -1.63 -8.08 -13.13
C ASP A 104 -2.26 -8.71 -11.90
N ASP A 105 -1.43 -9.20 -10.99
CA ASP A 105 -1.84 -9.50 -9.62
C ASP A 105 -1.91 -8.19 -8.82
N TRP A 106 -3.11 -7.77 -8.47
CA TRP A 106 -3.35 -6.50 -7.80
C TRP A 106 -2.84 -6.48 -6.36
N GLU A 107 -2.76 -7.62 -5.68
CA GLU A 107 -2.14 -7.71 -4.37
C GLU A 107 -0.62 -7.55 -4.45
N ASP A 108 0.02 -8.22 -5.40
CA ASP A 108 1.47 -8.09 -5.63
C ASP A 108 1.85 -6.66 -6.06
N VAL A 109 1.01 -6.02 -6.90
CA VAL A 109 1.21 -4.61 -7.29
C VAL A 109 1.14 -3.68 -6.08
N GLY A 110 0.26 -3.97 -5.12
CA GLY A 110 0.00 -3.13 -3.95
C GLY A 110 0.90 -3.40 -2.75
N THR A 111 1.60 -4.52 -2.74
CA THR A 111 2.38 -4.98 -1.58
C THR A 111 3.86 -5.14 -1.87
N ARG A 112 4.64 -5.22 -0.81
CA ARG A 112 6.07 -5.52 -0.83
C ARG A 112 6.49 -6.24 0.45
N THR A 113 7.67 -6.85 0.43
CA THR A 113 8.37 -7.20 1.66
C THR A 113 9.04 -5.95 2.21
N GLY A 114 8.60 -5.50 3.39
CA GLY A 114 9.18 -4.35 4.07
C GLY A 114 10.41 -4.72 4.89
N ASN A 115 11.35 -3.79 5.03
CA ASN A 115 12.53 -3.91 5.87
C ASN A 115 12.28 -3.28 7.24
N ARG A 116 12.78 -3.94 8.30
CA ARG A 116 12.82 -3.37 9.63
C ARG A 116 14.23 -3.40 10.19
N GLN A 117 14.70 -2.24 10.66
CA GLN A 117 16.01 -2.07 11.29
C GLN A 117 15.82 -1.32 12.59
N GLU A 118 16.42 -1.81 13.66
CA GLU A 118 16.39 -1.18 14.98
C GLU A 118 17.78 -1.27 15.62
N TYR A 119 18.29 -0.12 16.02
CA TYR A 119 19.60 -0.01 16.67
C TYR A 119 19.43 0.76 17.97
N ASN A 120 19.90 0.19 19.05
CA ASN A 120 19.89 0.83 20.36
C ASN A 120 21.28 0.72 20.99
N VAL A 121 21.80 1.85 21.44
CA VAL A 121 23.05 1.92 22.19
C VAL A 121 22.81 2.67 23.48
N SER A 122 23.43 2.20 24.56
CA SER A 122 23.40 2.92 25.84
C SER A 122 24.72 2.77 26.57
N ILE A 123 25.04 3.78 27.32
CA ILE A 123 26.19 3.80 28.22
C ILE A 123 25.74 4.41 29.55
N SER A 124 26.22 3.86 30.64
CA SER A 124 26.00 4.39 31.98
C SER A 124 27.26 4.33 32.81
N GLY A 125 27.38 5.24 33.75
CA GLY A 125 28.48 5.26 34.68
C GLY A 125 28.08 5.93 35.99
N ALA A 126 28.80 5.59 37.03
CA ALA A 126 28.59 6.15 38.37
C ALA A 126 29.91 6.39 39.08
N THR A 127 29.92 7.43 39.91
CA THR A 127 30.94 7.71 40.89
C THR A 127 30.25 7.91 42.26
N ASP A 128 31.00 8.13 43.31
CA ASP A 128 30.43 8.40 44.63
C ASP A 128 29.52 9.65 44.67
N LYS A 129 29.70 10.55 43.67
CA LYS A 129 28.96 11.83 43.61
C LYS A 129 28.10 12.02 42.38
N SER A 130 28.20 11.17 41.39
CA SER A 130 27.48 11.37 40.14
C SER A 130 27.03 10.06 39.50
N ASN A 131 25.90 10.07 38.83
CA ASN A 131 25.43 9.03 37.96
C ASN A 131 25.09 9.63 36.62
N PHE A 132 25.35 8.91 35.56
CA PHE A 132 24.87 9.28 34.24
C PHE A 132 24.38 8.05 33.46
N PHE A 133 23.47 8.32 32.57
CA PHE A 133 22.95 7.39 31.58
C PHE A 133 22.72 8.14 30.27
N LEU A 134 23.28 7.62 29.19
CA LEU A 134 23.09 8.10 27.83
C LEU A 134 22.56 6.96 27.00
N SER A 135 21.54 7.20 26.17
CA SER A 135 21.10 6.25 25.15
C SER A 135 20.73 6.93 23.86
N ALA A 136 20.92 6.23 22.77
CA ALA A 136 20.44 6.61 21.44
C ALA A 136 19.78 5.38 20.80
N GLY A 137 18.69 5.61 20.10
CA GLY A 137 17.94 4.60 19.38
C GLY A 137 17.57 5.08 17.99
N TYR A 138 17.61 4.19 17.03
CA TYR A 138 17.14 4.39 15.67
C TYR A 138 16.25 3.23 15.28
N LEU A 139 15.08 3.55 14.71
CA LEU A 139 14.14 2.60 14.14
C LEU A 139 13.78 3.05 12.73
N LYS A 140 13.95 2.16 11.75
CA LYS A 140 13.33 2.26 10.44
C LYS A 140 12.46 1.04 10.23
N ASN A 141 11.21 1.24 9.86
CA ASN A 141 10.24 0.19 9.67
C ASN A 141 9.43 0.45 8.40
N GLU A 142 9.66 -0.32 7.37
CA GLU A 142 8.90 -0.28 6.13
C GLU A 142 7.69 -1.19 6.25
N GLY A 143 6.50 -0.68 5.92
CA GLY A 143 5.28 -1.47 5.88
C GLY A 143 5.20 -2.36 4.64
N ILE A 144 4.29 -3.32 4.67
CA ILE A 144 4.03 -4.24 3.56
C ILE A 144 3.30 -3.57 2.39
N THR A 145 2.75 -2.39 2.59
CA THR A 145 2.14 -1.55 1.54
C THR A 145 3.08 -0.38 1.25
N TYR A 146 3.18 0.03 -0.01
CA TYR A 146 3.98 1.20 -0.37
C TYR A 146 3.49 2.45 0.37
N ASN A 147 4.42 3.36 0.73
CA ASN A 147 4.14 4.59 1.47
C ASN A 147 3.48 4.37 2.85
N SER A 148 3.81 3.26 3.51
CA SER A 148 3.44 2.98 4.91
C SER A 148 4.69 2.76 5.75
N ASP A 149 5.54 3.77 5.84
CA ASP A 149 6.87 3.69 6.43
C ASP A 149 6.96 4.53 7.69
N MET A 150 7.78 4.11 8.63
CA MET A 150 8.07 4.84 9.85
C MET A 150 9.58 4.87 10.09
N GLU A 151 10.08 6.05 10.39
CA GLU A 151 11.43 6.28 10.86
C GLU A 151 11.40 7.02 12.20
N ARG A 152 12.21 6.62 13.17
CA ARG A 152 12.27 7.25 14.47
C ARG A 152 13.69 7.26 15.01
N PHE A 153 14.13 8.41 15.43
CA PHE A 153 15.34 8.61 16.22
C PHE A 153 14.95 9.00 17.65
N THR A 154 15.64 8.42 18.63
CA THR A 154 15.46 8.77 20.05
C THR A 154 16.81 8.98 20.70
N GLY A 155 16.88 9.96 21.60
CA GLY A 155 18.03 10.22 22.45
C GLY A 155 17.59 10.49 23.88
N ARG A 156 18.35 9.99 24.85
CA ARG A 156 18.09 10.26 26.28
C ARG A 156 19.40 10.47 27.00
N LEU A 157 19.46 11.53 27.78
CA LEU A 157 20.52 11.81 28.74
C LEU A 157 19.88 11.99 30.12
N LYS A 158 20.34 11.19 31.07
CA LYS A 158 20.03 11.38 32.49
C LYS A 158 21.34 11.54 33.24
N ALA A 159 21.42 12.59 34.06
CA ALA A 159 22.57 12.82 34.94
C ALA A 159 22.12 13.39 36.26
N ASP A 160 22.75 12.95 37.31
CA ASP A 160 22.60 13.56 38.64
C ASP A 160 23.98 13.70 39.31
N TYR A 161 24.10 14.74 40.15
CA TYR A 161 25.34 15.11 40.79
C TYR A 161 25.10 15.63 42.21
N GLN A 162 25.83 15.06 43.16
CA GLN A 162 25.87 15.53 44.57
C GLN A 162 26.86 16.70 44.64
N ALA A 163 26.36 17.93 44.39
CA ALA A 163 27.16 19.14 44.32
C ALA A 163 27.75 19.56 45.66
N LYS A 164 26.97 19.34 46.72
CA LYS A 164 27.32 19.54 48.13
C LYS A 164 26.67 18.46 48.98
N GLU A 165 27.10 18.30 50.22
CA GLU A 165 26.45 17.36 51.15
C GLU A 165 24.95 17.63 51.35
N TRP A 166 24.55 18.89 51.17
CA TRP A 166 23.19 19.38 51.33
C TRP A 166 22.48 19.62 49.99
N LEU A 167 23.17 19.49 48.79
CA LEU A 167 22.61 19.81 47.48
C LEU A 167 22.88 18.70 46.51
N LYS A 168 21.83 18.04 46.03
CA LYS A 168 21.87 17.16 44.86
C LYS A 168 21.08 17.80 43.73
N VAL A 169 21.62 17.81 42.54
CA VAL A 169 20.96 18.28 41.32
C VAL A 169 20.96 17.20 40.23
N GLY A 170 19.98 17.26 39.39
CA GLY A 170 19.98 16.32 38.24
C GLY A 170 19.06 16.79 37.14
N SER A 171 19.26 16.16 36.00
CA SER A 171 18.48 16.41 34.79
C SER A 171 18.21 15.10 34.05
N ASN A 172 17.05 15.06 33.40
CA ASN A 172 16.70 14.01 32.46
C ASN A 172 16.16 14.68 31.20
N ILE A 173 16.90 14.53 30.11
CA ILE A 173 16.60 15.10 28.81
C ILE A 173 16.24 13.95 27.89
N SER A 174 15.13 14.03 27.20
CA SER A 174 14.76 13.11 26.14
C SER A 174 14.40 13.87 24.86
N TYR A 175 14.81 13.33 23.76
CA TYR A 175 14.50 13.81 22.41
C TYR A 175 13.99 12.66 21.59
N ALA A 176 12.94 12.88 20.84
CA ALA A 176 12.46 11.97 19.82
C ALA A 176 12.14 12.76 18.56
N ARG A 177 12.61 12.26 17.42
CA ARG A 177 12.16 12.68 16.10
C ARG A 177 11.53 11.48 15.42
N PHE A 178 10.39 11.69 14.80
CA PHE A 178 9.75 10.68 13.97
C PHE A 178 9.35 11.24 12.62
N GLU A 179 9.32 10.33 11.66
CA GLU A 179 8.75 10.53 10.34
C GLU A 179 7.88 9.32 10.03
N HIS A 180 6.66 9.56 9.58
CA HIS A 180 5.70 8.52 9.28
C HIS A 180 4.96 8.84 7.99
N ASN A 181 5.08 7.95 7.02
CA ASN A 181 4.29 7.98 5.80
C ASN A 181 3.06 7.10 5.99
N SER A 182 1.91 7.63 5.63
CA SER A 182 0.63 6.95 5.80
C SER A 182 -0.11 6.76 4.47
N LEU A 183 -0.90 5.70 4.40
CA LEU A 183 -1.79 5.45 3.29
C LEU A 183 -2.89 6.51 3.20
N ALA A 184 -3.53 6.62 2.03
CA ALA A 184 -4.79 7.32 1.87
C ALA A 184 -5.81 6.85 2.90
N ASN A 185 -6.80 7.70 3.19
CA ASN A 185 -7.77 7.50 4.24
C ASN A 185 -8.31 6.05 4.31
N ASN A 186 -7.81 5.30 5.29
CA ASN A 186 -8.15 3.90 5.53
C ASN A 186 -9.55 3.72 6.14
N GLY A 187 -10.23 4.81 6.47
CA GLY A 187 -11.60 4.81 7.00
C GLY A 187 -12.67 4.67 5.92
N SER A 188 -12.29 4.73 4.63
CA SER A 188 -13.25 4.51 3.55
C SER A 188 -13.56 3.02 3.42
N SER A 189 -14.83 2.67 3.56
CA SER A 189 -15.34 1.33 3.22
C SER A 189 -15.52 1.13 1.71
N THR A 190 -15.25 2.16 0.92
CA THR A 190 -15.39 2.10 -0.54
C THR A 190 -14.11 1.50 -1.16
N SER A 191 -14.30 0.64 -2.15
CA SER A 191 -13.22 0.04 -2.92
C SER A 191 -12.29 1.05 -3.59
N THR A 192 -12.78 2.25 -3.89
CA THR A 192 -12.01 3.31 -4.56
C THR A 192 -11.08 4.09 -3.63
N GLY A 193 -11.23 3.99 -2.33
CA GLY A 193 -10.40 4.72 -1.35
C GLY A 193 -9.53 3.83 -0.46
N ASN A 194 -9.73 2.52 -0.52
CA ASN A 194 -9.01 1.56 0.33
C ASN A 194 -8.20 0.60 -0.53
N VAL A 195 -6.87 0.63 -0.39
CA VAL A 195 -5.93 -0.20 -1.17
C VAL A 195 -6.25 -1.69 -1.07
N TRP A 196 -6.55 -2.19 0.13
CA TRP A 196 -6.86 -3.60 0.36
C TRP A 196 -8.23 -4.01 -0.19
N ALA A 197 -9.25 -3.19 0.02
CA ALA A 197 -10.57 -3.44 -0.54
C ALA A 197 -10.52 -3.43 -2.08
N PHE A 198 -9.75 -2.51 -2.66
CA PHE A 198 -9.56 -2.41 -4.10
C PHE A 198 -8.86 -3.67 -4.65
N ALA A 199 -7.73 -4.08 -4.08
CA ALA A 199 -6.98 -5.24 -4.52
C ALA A 199 -7.83 -6.53 -4.47
N ASN A 200 -8.62 -6.72 -3.40
CA ASN A 200 -9.47 -7.90 -3.24
C ASN A 200 -10.73 -7.90 -4.10
N GLN A 201 -11.20 -6.74 -4.56
CA GLN A 201 -12.40 -6.64 -5.41
C GLN A 201 -12.07 -6.56 -6.89
N MET A 202 -10.82 -6.30 -7.24
CA MET A 202 -10.40 -6.21 -8.63
C MET A 202 -10.35 -7.61 -9.24
N ALA A 203 -10.97 -7.74 -10.41
CA ALA A 203 -10.96 -9.01 -11.11
C ALA A 203 -9.56 -9.35 -11.66
N PRO A 204 -9.17 -10.63 -11.69
CA PRO A 204 -7.83 -11.09 -12.10
C PRO A 204 -7.59 -10.99 -13.60
N ILE A 205 -8.40 -10.19 -14.31
CA ILE A 205 -8.34 -9.99 -15.75
C ILE A 205 -7.91 -8.58 -16.12
N TYR A 206 -7.85 -7.66 -15.15
CA TYR A 206 -7.54 -6.26 -15.44
C TYR A 206 -6.06 -5.95 -15.20
N PRO A 207 -5.41 -5.27 -16.16
CA PRO A 207 -4.06 -4.75 -15.95
C PRO A 207 -4.02 -3.65 -14.87
N ALA A 208 -2.93 -3.57 -14.15
CA ALA A 208 -2.62 -2.42 -13.29
C ALA A 208 -1.83 -1.34 -14.05
N TYR A 209 -1.07 -1.75 -15.07
CA TYR A 209 -0.24 -0.89 -15.89
C TYR A 209 -0.60 -0.96 -17.36
N ILE A 210 -0.41 0.14 -18.06
CA ILE A 210 -0.48 0.20 -19.52
C ILE A 210 0.88 -0.23 -20.08
N ARG A 211 0.90 -1.18 -21.03
CA ARG A 211 2.14 -1.77 -21.55
C ARG A 211 2.30 -1.59 -23.05
N ASN A 212 3.54 -1.47 -23.49
CA ASN A 212 3.95 -1.63 -24.88
C ASN A 212 3.81 -3.10 -25.33
N ALA A 213 3.82 -3.34 -26.64
CA ALA A 213 3.71 -4.70 -27.19
C ALA A 213 4.81 -5.67 -26.70
N ASP A 214 5.98 -5.15 -26.31
CA ASP A 214 7.11 -5.93 -25.79
C ASP A 214 6.97 -6.27 -24.29
N GLY A 215 5.90 -5.81 -23.63
CA GLY A 215 5.64 -6.03 -22.21
C GLY A 215 6.20 -4.97 -21.28
N SER A 216 7.01 -4.03 -21.74
CA SER A 216 7.49 -2.92 -20.94
C SER A 216 6.34 -1.97 -20.57
N VAL A 217 6.38 -1.39 -19.38
CA VAL A 217 5.39 -0.39 -18.96
C VAL A 217 5.54 0.88 -19.80
N LYS A 218 4.44 1.38 -20.36
CA LYS A 218 4.44 2.70 -21.01
C LYS A 218 4.72 3.77 -19.96
N VAL A 219 5.53 4.76 -20.32
CA VAL A 219 5.86 5.89 -19.45
C VAL A 219 5.26 7.18 -20.00
N ASP A 220 5.03 8.14 -19.12
CA ASP A 220 4.67 9.51 -19.49
C ASP A 220 5.92 10.33 -19.87
N ASP A 221 5.73 11.61 -20.18
CA ASP A 221 6.82 12.53 -20.54
C ASP A 221 7.84 12.78 -19.40
N ASN A 222 7.48 12.43 -18.16
CA ASN A 222 8.34 12.50 -16.98
C ASN A 222 9.02 11.16 -16.66
N GLY A 223 8.80 10.12 -17.46
CA GLY A 223 9.34 8.79 -17.25
C GLY A 223 8.57 7.99 -16.19
N ILE A 224 7.39 8.44 -15.78
CA ILE A 224 6.54 7.73 -14.80
C ILE A 224 5.71 6.68 -15.53
N GLY A 225 5.68 5.47 -15.00
CA GLY A 225 4.90 4.36 -15.56
C GLY A 225 3.41 4.67 -15.59
N ARG A 226 2.80 4.57 -16.78
CA ARG A 226 1.36 4.78 -16.96
C ARG A 226 0.57 3.65 -16.34
N MET A 227 -0.47 4.03 -15.62
CA MET A 227 -1.34 3.17 -14.85
C MET A 227 -2.67 2.97 -15.57
N ASP A 228 -3.28 1.81 -15.39
CA ASP A 228 -4.61 1.53 -15.92
C ASP A 228 -5.67 1.88 -14.87
N TYR A 229 -6.41 2.95 -15.11
CA TYR A 229 -7.55 3.36 -14.30
C TYR A 229 -8.88 2.80 -14.81
N GLY A 230 -8.85 2.07 -15.92
CA GLY A 230 -10.05 1.46 -16.52
C GLY A 230 -10.95 2.43 -17.29
N GLU A 231 -10.43 3.60 -17.64
CA GLU A 231 -11.17 4.71 -18.28
C GLU A 231 -11.00 4.78 -19.80
N GLY A 232 -10.32 3.80 -20.41
CA GLY A 232 -10.16 3.71 -21.85
C GLY A 232 -8.79 4.10 -22.39
N LEU A 233 -7.84 4.52 -21.56
CA LEU A 233 -6.48 4.85 -21.99
C LEU A 233 -5.66 3.60 -22.37
N ASN A 234 -6.07 2.43 -21.90
CA ASN A 234 -5.44 1.16 -22.27
C ASN A 234 -6.16 0.54 -23.48
N ALA A 235 -5.70 0.91 -24.67
CA ALA A 235 -6.25 0.45 -25.97
C ALA A 235 -7.77 0.64 -26.11
N GLY A 236 -8.32 1.71 -25.56
CA GLY A 236 -9.75 2.00 -25.60
C GLY A 236 -10.62 1.14 -24.70
N MET A 237 -10.04 0.27 -23.87
CA MET A 237 -10.77 -0.66 -23.01
C MET A 237 -11.21 0.01 -21.70
N THR A 238 -12.43 -0.26 -21.27
CA THR A 238 -13.02 0.31 -20.05
C THR A 238 -13.47 -0.79 -19.11
N ARG A 239 -13.23 -0.59 -17.78
CA ARG A 239 -13.76 -1.49 -16.76
C ARG A 239 -15.25 -1.21 -16.53
N PRO A 240 -16.09 -2.25 -16.37
CA PRO A 240 -17.52 -2.07 -16.08
C PRO A 240 -17.79 -1.61 -14.65
N PHE A 241 -16.83 -1.74 -13.74
CA PHE A 241 -16.90 -1.33 -12.35
C PHE A 241 -15.55 -0.82 -11.86
N ILE A 242 -15.54 0.00 -10.83
CA ILE A 242 -14.32 0.63 -10.27
C ILE A 242 -13.47 1.26 -11.41
N TYR A 243 -14.14 1.95 -12.31
CA TYR A 243 -13.47 2.70 -13.36
C TYR A 243 -13.00 4.05 -12.83
N ASN A 244 -11.99 4.62 -13.47
CA ASN A 244 -11.39 5.90 -13.10
C ASN A 244 -10.84 5.93 -11.67
N ALA A 245 -10.29 4.80 -11.21
CA ALA A 245 -9.69 4.68 -9.88
C ALA A 245 -8.56 3.65 -9.86
N ASN A 246 -7.46 3.99 -9.20
CA ASN A 246 -6.37 3.06 -8.91
C ASN A 246 -5.67 3.46 -7.59
N PRO A 247 -6.30 3.25 -6.44
CA PRO A 247 -5.77 3.70 -5.15
C PRO A 247 -4.43 3.05 -4.77
N ILE A 248 -4.11 1.88 -5.33
CA ILE A 248 -2.82 1.22 -5.12
C ILE A 248 -1.69 2.05 -5.72
N LEU A 249 -1.89 2.51 -6.95
CA LEU A 249 -0.89 3.27 -7.69
C LEU A 249 -0.90 4.74 -7.28
N ASP A 250 -2.08 5.33 -7.04
CA ASP A 250 -2.19 6.67 -6.46
C ASP A 250 -1.40 6.77 -5.16
N ASN A 251 -1.49 5.74 -4.33
CA ASN A 251 -0.76 5.71 -3.07
C ASN A 251 0.77 5.65 -3.23
N LYS A 252 1.28 5.16 -4.36
CA LYS A 252 2.72 5.20 -4.68
C LYS A 252 3.19 6.61 -5.04
N LEU A 253 2.32 7.42 -5.61
CA LEU A 253 2.63 8.78 -6.11
C LEU A 253 2.26 9.87 -5.11
N ASN A 254 1.27 9.62 -4.27
CA ASN A 254 0.83 10.56 -3.25
C ASN A 254 1.77 10.54 -2.05
N THR A 255 2.06 11.72 -1.52
CA THR A 255 2.79 11.86 -0.26
C THR A 255 1.82 12.23 0.85
N ARG A 256 1.81 11.45 1.94
CA ARG A 256 1.14 11.77 3.20
C ARG A 256 2.11 11.50 4.33
N ASN A 257 2.83 12.54 4.67
CA ASN A 257 3.92 12.50 5.63
C ASN A 257 3.56 13.25 6.90
N SER A 258 3.84 12.65 8.04
CA SER A 258 3.82 13.29 9.36
C SER A 258 5.22 13.22 9.94
N GLU A 259 5.84 14.35 10.16
CA GLU A 259 7.12 14.45 10.86
C GLU A 259 6.95 15.23 12.16
N GLY A 260 7.68 14.87 13.19
CA GLY A 260 7.58 15.58 14.45
C GLY A 260 8.82 15.45 15.31
N ASN A 261 8.94 16.42 16.22
CA ASN A 261 9.98 16.48 17.22
C ASN A 261 9.33 16.61 18.61
N ALA A 262 9.79 15.78 19.54
CA ALA A 262 9.39 15.87 20.94
C ALA A 262 10.64 16.03 21.81
N VAL A 263 10.66 17.06 22.65
CA VAL A 263 11.72 17.33 23.62
C VAL A 263 11.10 17.37 25.00
N THR A 264 11.65 16.61 25.94
CA THR A 264 11.32 16.72 27.34
C THR A 264 12.57 17.02 28.13
N LEU A 265 12.55 18.11 28.89
CA LEU A 265 13.59 18.52 29.80
C LEU A 265 13.04 18.45 31.22
N ASN A 266 13.63 17.60 32.05
CA ASN A 266 13.34 17.54 33.50
C ASN A 266 14.58 17.94 34.25
N GLY A 267 14.44 18.88 35.17
CA GLY A 267 15.46 19.24 36.16
C GLY A 267 14.95 19.08 37.56
N PHE A 268 15.81 18.67 38.46
CA PHE A 268 15.48 18.64 39.91
C PHE A 268 16.63 19.15 40.76
N ALA A 269 16.28 19.64 41.92
CA ALA A 269 17.22 19.99 42.99
C ALA A 269 16.67 19.52 44.36
N ASP A 270 17.45 18.69 45.05
CA ASP A 270 17.19 18.25 46.42
C ASP A 270 18.06 19.03 47.39
N LEU A 271 17.44 19.78 48.26
CA LEU A 271 18.10 20.55 49.31
C LEU A 271 17.82 19.94 50.68
N LYS A 272 18.84 19.47 51.33
CA LYS A 272 18.77 19.04 52.75
C LYS A 272 18.84 20.28 53.61
N LEU A 273 17.68 20.78 54.09
CA LEU A 273 17.58 22.01 54.84
C LEU A 273 17.93 21.80 56.32
N TYR A 274 17.57 20.62 56.86
CA TYR A 274 17.82 20.23 58.23
C TYR A 274 17.87 18.71 58.37
N LYS A 275 18.32 18.18 59.51
CA LYS A 275 18.35 16.74 59.77
C LYS A 275 16.93 16.14 59.62
N GLY A 276 16.75 15.28 58.63
CA GLY A 276 15.46 14.67 58.33
C GLY A 276 14.51 15.51 57.45
N LEU A 277 14.89 16.72 57.06
CA LEU A 277 14.09 17.59 56.17
C LEU A 277 14.79 17.85 54.86
N THR A 278 14.21 17.36 53.77
CA THR A 278 14.67 17.61 52.39
C THR A 278 13.57 18.35 51.63
N PHE A 279 13.95 19.44 50.95
CA PHE A 279 13.11 20.14 50.00
C PHE A 279 13.52 19.71 48.59
N THR A 280 12.55 19.23 47.80
CA THR A 280 12.77 18.84 46.39
C THR A 280 12.07 19.82 45.46
N PHE A 281 12.82 20.43 44.57
CA PHE A 281 12.31 21.26 43.50
C PHE A 281 12.40 20.46 42.18
N ASN A 282 11.31 20.42 41.44
CA ASN A 282 11.28 19.81 40.09
C ASN A 282 10.75 20.82 39.07
N ALA A 283 11.39 20.86 37.90
CA ALA A 283 10.93 21.65 36.78
C ALA A 283 10.90 20.74 35.51
N THR A 284 9.84 20.88 34.77
CA THR A 284 9.66 20.12 33.50
C THR A 284 9.29 21.10 32.38
N TYR A 285 9.96 20.94 31.26
CA TYR A 285 9.61 21.61 30.03
C TYR A 285 9.39 20.55 28.91
N ASN A 286 8.24 20.64 28.26
CA ASN A 286 7.89 19.78 27.14
C ASN A 286 7.66 20.63 25.90
N LEU A 287 8.26 20.22 24.79
CA LEU A 287 7.98 20.73 23.46
C LEU A 287 7.61 19.56 22.58
N ASP A 288 6.46 19.65 21.93
CA ASP A 288 5.99 18.68 20.94
C ASP A 288 5.52 19.45 19.70
N GLU A 289 6.11 19.11 18.58
CA GLU A 289 5.82 19.71 17.28
C GLU A 289 5.58 18.61 16.28
N THR A 290 4.45 18.68 15.57
CA THR A 290 4.12 17.78 14.48
C THR A 290 3.73 18.57 13.24
N ARG A 291 4.33 18.22 12.11
CA ARG A 291 4.04 18.79 10.80
C ARG A 291 3.45 17.69 9.92
N TYR A 292 2.32 17.99 9.31
CA TYR A 292 1.70 17.14 8.30
C TYR A 292 1.88 17.74 6.92
N THR A 293 2.30 16.93 5.96
CA THR A 293 2.44 17.30 4.55
C THR A 293 1.65 16.32 3.70
N GLU A 294 0.76 16.85 2.88
CA GLU A 294 0.03 16.07 1.89
C GLU A 294 0.27 16.64 0.50
N VAL A 295 0.70 15.79 -0.42
CA VAL A 295 0.85 16.12 -1.84
C VAL A 295 0.12 15.04 -2.62
N LEU A 296 -0.89 15.44 -3.37
CA LEU A 296 -1.63 14.55 -4.26
C LEU A 296 -1.02 14.62 -5.66
N ASN A 297 -0.96 13.47 -6.34
CA ASN A 297 -0.54 13.44 -7.73
C ASN A 297 -1.54 14.19 -8.61
N GLY A 298 -1.08 14.63 -9.78
CA GLY A 298 -1.88 15.42 -10.72
C GLY A 298 -2.49 14.61 -11.86
N PHE A 299 -2.54 13.28 -11.75
CA PHE A 299 -3.10 12.38 -12.76
C PHE A 299 -4.60 12.23 -12.63
#